data_6c565edc79142e15a6aa392c8ee7997a
#
_entry.id   6c565edc79142e15a6aa392c8ee7997a
#
_cell.length_a   1.000
_cell.length_b   1.000
_cell.length_c   1.000
_cell.angle_alpha   90.00
_cell.angle_beta   90.00
_cell.angle_gamma   90.00
#
_symmetry.space_group_name_H-M   'P 1'
#
loop_
_entity.id
_entity.type
_entity.pdbx_description
1 polymer ?
#
loop_
_entity_poly.entity_id
_entity_poly.type
_entity_poly.pdbx_seq_one_letter_code
_entity_poly.pdbx_strand_id
1 'polypeptide(L)'
;LPLAILLSSLMTFGNLGESSELTAIKAAGVSLFQSFRSLILISVLISLGSFYFQNNIGPDAQKNMMQLMMSMKQKSPELEIPEGVFYDGIPQCNLYVQKKNVETGKLYGIMIYKMTNSYEDAAIILADSGMLQSTAEKKHLLLNLWSGEWFENMRSQELAGSASVPYRRESFFHKTILMDFDGDFNLTDASGLSSNARTKSLERISRDLDSLNNVYDSLGNVYYKEAKSFRYPSPELSKNEKSKSAGLARKESYNVDTAFVKLKAEDKRDALNRASSDVRQIVTDLEFKAMVTSDGDKLIRQHEIERISKFTLALSCLIFFFIGAPLGAIIRKGGLGIPIIVSVFVFIIYYILDNTGYRMARGGMWTVWFGKGLSPAVLIPTAIFFTYKANNDSTVFNFDIWKRTIMKLLGLRLKRSVMGKEVIITDPDYRKDRESLAGISEEIVAYSRAHKLKSPPNVVNVFFRYQPDNEILRLSEVLETIIEDLANTRDKHIISA
;
A
#
# COMPACT_ATOMS: atom_id res chain seq x y z
N LEU A 1 7.20 14.22 -6.02
CA LEU A 1 8.31 15.12 -5.68
C LEU A 1 9.52 14.35 -5.12
N PRO A 2 9.41 13.46 -4.11
CA PRO A 2 10.57 12.73 -3.57
C PRO A 2 11.35 11.94 -4.63
N LEU A 3 10.68 11.21 -5.51
CA LEU A 3 11.33 10.47 -6.61
C LEU A 3 12.13 11.40 -7.55
N ALA A 4 11.57 12.56 -7.85
CA ALA A 4 12.27 13.54 -8.73
C ALA A 4 13.56 14.06 -8.08
N ILE A 5 13.55 14.29 -6.76
CA ILE A 5 14.73 14.72 -6.00
C ILE A 5 15.79 13.60 -5.98
N LEU A 6 15.36 12.36 -5.74
CA LEU A 6 16.25 11.19 -5.76
C LEU A 6 16.92 11.04 -7.12
N LEU A 7 16.12 11.07 -8.20
CA LEU A 7 16.64 10.92 -9.56
C LEU A 7 17.57 12.08 -9.94
N SER A 8 17.16 13.32 -9.70
CA SER A 8 17.94 14.52 -10.03
C SER A 8 19.27 14.54 -9.28
N SER A 9 19.26 14.27 -7.97
CA SER A 9 20.48 14.23 -7.16
C SER A 9 21.41 13.10 -7.61
N LEU A 10 20.86 11.91 -7.88
CA LEU A 10 21.63 10.76 -8.32
C LEU A 10 22.24 10.97 -9.71
N MET A 11 21.49 11.58 -10.64
CA MET A 11 22.00 11.93 -11.96
C MET A 11 23.08 13.01 -11.90
N THR A 12 22.88 14.07 -11.12
CA THR A 12 23.84 15.17 -11.01
C THR A 12 25.17 14.66 -10.44
N PHE A 13 25.14 13.95 -9.33
CA PHE A 13 26.37 13.43 -8.72
C PHE A 13 26.95 12.23 -9.45
N GLY A 14 26.12 11.44 -10.14
CA GLY A 14 26.58 10.39 -11.04
C GLY A 14 27.39 10.97 -12.21
N ASN A 15 26.89 12.03 -12.84
CA ASN A 15 27.59 12.73 -13.93
C ASN A 15 28.91 13.37 -13.47
N LEU A 16 28.89 14.08 -12.32
CA LEU A 16 30.12 14.65 -11.72
C LEU A 16 31.15 13.56 -11.33
N GLY A 17 30.67 12.37 -10.96
CA GLY A 17 31.52 11.20 -10.69
C GLY A 17 32.11 10.59 -11.95
N GLU A 18 31.33 10.50 -13.03
CA GLU A 18 31.73 9.96 -14.34
C GLU A 18 32.73 10.89 -15.05
N SER A 19 32.53 12.20 -15.01
CA SER A 19 33.45 13.22 -15.54
C SER A 19 34.72 13.41 -14.73
N SER A 20 34.89 12.67 -13.60
CA SER A 20 35.99 12.82 -12.66
C SER A 20 36.10 14.17 -11.95
N GLU A 21 35.16 15.08 -12.16
CA GLU A 21 35.11 16.41 -11.51
C GLU A 21 35.03 16.28 -9.98
N LEU A 22 34.16 15.35 -9.51
CA LEU A 22 34.03 15.07 -8.10
C LEU A 22 35.36 14.56 -7.47
N THR A 23 36.15 13.80 -8.23
CA THR A 23 37.46 13.33 -7.80
C THR A 23 38.46 14.49 -7.74
N ALA A 24 38.43 15.42 -8.69
CA ALA A 24 39.26 16.62 -8.68
C ALA A 24 38.93 17.54 -7.50
N ILE A 25 37.65 17.74 -7.19
CA ILE A 25 37.17 18.52 -6.04
C ILE A 25 37.68 17.90 -4.72
N LYS A 26 37.61 16.59 -4.59
CA LYS A 26 38.12 15.87 -3.40
C LYS A 26 39.66 15.95 -3.30
N ALA A 27 40.37 15.85 -4.43
CA ALA A 27 41.83 16.00 -4.49
C ALA A 27 42.30 17.41 -4.06
N ALA A 28 41.48 18.42 -4.29
CA ALA A 28 41.70 19.78 -3.82
C ALA A 28 41.39 19.97 -2.30
N GLY A 29 41.11 18.89 -1.57
CA GLY A 29 40.86 18.92 -0.12
C GLY A 29 39.45 19.30 0.29
N VAL A 30 38.51 19.45 -0.65
CA VAL A 30 37.12 19.76 -0.37
C VAL A 30 36.37 18.46 -0.04
N SER A 31 35.76 18.40 1.16
CA SER A 31 34.96 17.24 1.56
C SER A 31 33.69 17.10 0.70
N LEU A 32 33.19 15.87 0.54
CA LEU A 32 31.96 15.59 -0.18
C LEU A 32 30.77 16.37 0.41
N PHE A 33 30.73 16.50 1.73
CA PHE A 33 29.69 17.24 2.43
C PHE A 33 29.73 18.76 2.13
N GLN A 34 30.93 19.33 1.99
CA GLN A 34 31.07 20.74 1.57
C GLN A 34 30.59 20.95 0.14
N SER A 35 30.86 19.99 -0.76
CA SER A 35 30.34 20.04 -2.15
C SER A 35 28.81 19.95 -2.20
N PHE A 36 28.17 19.26 -1.25
CA PHE A 36 26.73 19.13 -1.18
C PHE A 36 26.01 20.31 -0.52
N ARG A 37 26.74 21.19 0.19
CA ARG A 37 26.17 22.22 1.06
C ARG A 37 25.11 23.10 0.38
N SER A 38 25.36 23.58 -0.83
CA SER A 38 24.43 24.40 -1.58
C SER A 38 23.16 23.62 -1.98
N LEU A 39 23.33 22.35 -2.38
CA LEU A 39 22.22 21.49 -2.77
C LEU A 39 21.42 21.00 -1.57
N ILE A 40 22.05 20.82 -0.40
CA ILE A 40 21.35 20.56 0.86
C ILE A 40 20.42 21.72 1.17
N LEU A 41 20.89 22.96 1.05
CA LEU A 41 20.07 24.14 1.31
C LEU A 41 18.85 24.18 0.36
N ILE A 42 19.06 23.90 -0.91
CA ILE A 42 17.99 23.81 -1.92
C ILE A 42 17.01 22.68 -1.56
N SER A 43 17.52 21.51 -1.17
CA SER A 43 16.65 20.37 -0.81
C SER A 43 15.82 20.64 0.45
N VAL A 44 16.37 21.39 1.42
CA VAL A 44 15.64 21.86 2.58
C VAL A 44 14.53 22.86 2.18
N LEU A 45 14.83 23.80 1.29
CA LEU A 45 13.83 24.74 0.77
C LEU A 45 12.70 24.00 0.01
N ILE A 46 13.04 23.00 -0.81
CA ILE A 46 12.04 22.17 -1.50
C ILE A 46 11.22 21.37 -0.50
N SER A 47 11.84 20.83 0.55
CA SER A 47 11.14 20.09 1.62
C SER A 47 10.14 20.98 2.37
N LEU A 48 10.53 22.20 2.72
CA LEU A 48 9.65 23.20 3.33
C LEU A 48 8.52 23.61 2.37
N GLY A 49 8.84 23.84 1.11
CA GLY A 49 7.83 24.12 0.06
C GLY A 49 6.86 22.97 -0.12
N SER A 50 7.33 21.72 -0.07
CA SER A 50 6.50 20.52 -0.10
C SER A 50 5.56 20.42 1.10
N PHE A 51 6.05 20.77 2.29
CA PHE A 51 5.20 20.82 3.49
C PHE A 51 4.11 21.88 3.37
N TYR A 52 4.47 23.10 2.92
CA TYR A 52 3.51 24.18 2.70
C TYR A 52 2.44 23.77 1.66
N PHE A 53 2.86 23.20 0.55
CA PHE A 53 1.94 22.72 -0.48
C PHE A 53 0.97 21.67 0.08
N GLN A 54 1.47 20.67 0.82
CA GLN A 54 0.65 19.62 1.42
C GLN A 54 -0.29 20.11 2.50
N ASN A 55 0.10 21.18 3.22
CA ASN A 55 -0.73 21.70 4.30
C ASN A 55 -1.82 22.64 3.81
N ASN A 56 -1.54 23.48 2.82
CA ASN A 56 -2.40 24.56 2.38
C ASN A 56 -3.07 24.30 1.03
N ILE A 57 -2.27 24.04 -0.01
CA ILE A 57 -2.78 23.90 -1.39
C ILE A 57 -3.38 22.52 -1.61
N GLY A 58 -2.73 21.47 -1.12
CA GLY A 58 -3.15 20.08 -1.32
C GLY A 58 -4.56 19.76 -0.82
N PRO A 59 -4.95 20.17 0.39
CA PRO A 59 -6.29 19.97 0.93
C PRO A 59 -7.38 20.62 0.08
N ASP A 60 -7.17 21.85 -0.36
CA ASP A 60 -8.15 22.56 -1.18
C ASP A 60 -8.27 21.94 -2.58
N ALA A 61 -7.14 21.56 -3.19
CA ALA A 61 -7.13 20.84 -4.45
C ALA A 61 -7.85 19.49 -4.33
N GLN A 62 -7.61 18.74 -3.24
CA GLN A 62 -8.27 17.46 -2.98
C GLN A 62 -9.78 17.63 -2.76
N LYS A 63 -10.18 18.68 -2.03
CA LYS A 63 -11.58 19.04 -1.83
C LYS A 63 -12.27 19.34 -3.15
N ASN A 64 -11.68 20.20 -3.98
CA ASN A 64 -12.21 20.55 -5.29
C ASN A 64 -12.32 19.34 -6.23
N MET A 65 -11.31 18.48 -6.22
CA MET A 65 -11.32 17.23 -6.99
C MET A 65 -12.46 16.31 -6.54
N MET A 66 -12.65 16.12 -5.23
CA MET A 66 -13.74 15.29 -4.70
C MET A 66 -15.12 15.89 -5.02
N GLN A 67 -15.28 17.21 -4.89
CA GLN A 67 -16.50 17.91 -5.28
C GLN A 67 -16.81 17.69 -6.77
N LEU A 68 -15.77 17.85 -7.62
CA LEU A 68 -15.92 17.63 -9.06
C LEU A 68 -16.30 16.18 -9.36
N MET A 69 -15.65 15.20 -8.72
CA MET A 69 -15.98 13.78 -8.89
C MET A 69 -17.42 13.48 -8.45
N MET A 70 -17.87 14.01 -7.30
CA MET A 70 -19.24 13.84 -6.84
C MET A 70 -20.24 14.49 -7.80
N SER A 71 -19.95 15.73 -8.24
CA SER A 71 -20.79 16.43 -9.19
C SER A 71 -20.88 15.71 -10.55
N MET A 72 -19.75 15.12 -11.00
CA MET A 72 -19.74 14.29 -12.22
C MET A 72 -20.60 13.03 -12.07
N LYS A 73 -20.51 12.35 -10.93
CA LYS A 73 -21.32 11.17 -10.62
C LYS A 73 -22.82 11.49 -10.63
N GLN A 74 -23.21 12.59 -10.00
CA GLN A 74 -24.61 13.03 -10.00
C GLN A 74 -25.09 13.48 -11.37
N LYS A 75 -24.20 13.95 -12.26
CA LYS A 75 -24.57 14.51 -13.55
C LYS A 75 -24.75 13.48 -14.66
N SER A 76 -24.20 12.30 -14.55
CA SER A 76 -24.23 11.27 -15.59
C SER A 76 -24.56 9.90 -15.01
N PRO A 77 -25.79 9.71 -14.48
CA PRO A 77 -26.19 8.42 -13.93
C PRO A 77 -26.18 7.32 -15.00
N GLU A 78 -26.35 7.68 -16.26
CA GLU A 78 -26.23 6.77 -17.40
C GLU A 78 -24.85 6.09 -17.52
N LEU A 79 -23.78 6.71 -17.03
CA LEU A 79 -22.43 6.13 -17.02
C LEU A 79 -22.23 5.18 -15.83
N GLU A 80 -22.96 5.32 -14.77
CA GLU A 80 -22.74 4.65 -13.48
C GLU A 80 -23.59 3.40 -13.26
N ILE A 81 -24.60 3.13 -14.13
CA ILE A 81 -25.47 1.96 -14.00
C ILE A 81 -24.62 0.69 -14.10
N PRO A 82 -24.51 -0.11 -13.02
CA PRO A 82 -23.77 -1.36 -13.02
C PRO A 82 -24.57 -2.46 -13.71
N GLU A 83 -23.89 -3.46 -14.28
CA GLU A 83 -24.51 -4.66 -14.81
C GLU A 83 -24.81 -5.66 -13.67
N GLY A 84 -25.99 -6.27 -13.70
CA GLY A 84 -26.37 -7.35 -12.79
C GLY A 84 -26.65 -6.94 -11.34
N VAL A 85 -26.75 -5.65 -11.05
CA VAL A 85 -27.01 -5.11 -9.71
C VAL A 85 -28.10 -4.04 -9.78
N PHE A 86 -28.91 -3.92 -8.73
CA PHE A 86 -29.88 -2.82 -8.63
C PHE A 86 -29.17 -1.51 -8.35
N TYR A 87 -29.49 -0.51 -9.16
CA TYR A 87 -29.01 0.86 -9.04
C TYR A 87 -30.10 1.75 -8.46
N ASP A 88 -29.85 2.39 -7.34
CA ASP A 88 -30.77 3.25 -6.58
C ASP A 88 -30.46 4.77 -6.68
N GLY A 89 -29.51 5.13 -7.56
CA GLY A 89 -29.07 6.52 -7.75
C GLY A 89 -30.11 7.43 -8.44
N ILE A 90 -31.29 6.92 -8.87
CA ILE A 90 -32.37 7.67 -9.45
C ILE A 90 -33.47 7.80 -8.40
N PRO A 91 -33.95 9.03 -8.07
CA PRO A 91 -35.00 9.20 -7.07
C PRO A 91 -36.26 8.39 -7.39
N GLN A 92 -36.80 7.72 -6.39
CA GLN A 92 -38.02 6.89 -6.48
C GLN A 92 -37.95 5.74 -7.52
N CYS A 93 -36.75 5.34 -7.94
CA CYS A 93 -36.59 4.32 -8.97
C CYS A 93 -35.40 3.43 -8.69
N ASN A 94 -35.59 2.10 -8.58
CA ASN A 94 -34.51 1.11 -8.54
C ASN A 94 -34.45 0.45 -9.92
N LEU A 95 -33.30 0.64 -10.59
CA LEU A 95 -33.07 0.17 -11.95
C LEU A 95 -32.10 -1.03 -11.91
N TYR A 96 -32.54 -2.15 -12.47
CA TYR A 96 -31.67 -3.31 -12.75
C TYR A 96 -31.44 -3.44 -14.25
N VAL A 97 -30.19 -3.68 -14.64
CA VAL A 97 -29.79 -3.88 -16.03
C VAL A 97 -28.95 -5.16 -16.11
N GLN A 98 -29.38 -6.09 -16.96
CA GLN A 98 -28.65 -7.34 -17.13
C GLN A 98 -27.34 -7.14 -17.89
N LYS A 99 -27.35 -6.29 -18.94
CA LYS A 99 -26.18 -6.04 -19.79
C LYS A 99 -26.22 -4.60 -20.34
N LYS A 100 -25.05 -3.97 -20.44
CA LYS A 100 -24.91 -2.62 -20.96
C LYS A 100 -23.90 -2.59 -22.11
N ASN A 101 -24.25 -1.95 -23.20
CA ASN A 101 -23.31 -1.64 -24.25
C ASN A 101 -22.72 -0.24 -24.00
N VAL A 102 -21.43 -0.18 -23.64
CA VAL A 102 -20.75 1.06 -23.28
C VAL A 102 -20.59 2.00 -24.49
N GLU A 103 -20.44 1.47 -25.71
CA GLU A 103 -20.25 2.29 -26.91
C GLU A 103 -21.54 2.97 -27.37
N THR A 104 -22.68 2.27 -27.30
CA THR A 104 -23.96 2.78 -27.78
C THR A 104 -24.86 3.34 -26.68
N GLY A 105 -24.52 3.12 -25.41
CA GLY A 105 -25.34 3.49 -24.25
C GLY A 105 -26.62 2.67 -24.09
N LYS A 106 -26.81 1.61 -24.91
CA LYS A 106 -27.98 0.73 -24.82
C LYS A 106 -27.89 -0.22 -23.63
N LEU A 107 -29.03 -0.36 -22.96
CA LEU A 107 -29.25 -1.25 -21.81
C LEU A 107 -30.15 -2.42 -22.27
N TYR A 108 -29.86 -3.62 -21.77
CA TYR A 108 -30.58 -4.85 -22.10
C TYR A 108 -31.00 -5.58 -20.83
N GLY A 109 -32.22 -6.22 -20.92
CA GLY A 109 -32.80 -6.94 -19.79
C GLY A 109 -33.07 -6.02 -18.60
N ILE A 110 -33.93 -5.03 -18.83
CA ILE A 110 -34.16 -3.96 -17.86
C ILE A 110 -35.34 -4.34 -16.96
N MET A 111 -35.16 -4.15 -15.66
CA MET A 111 -36.20 -4.23 -14.65
C MET A 111 -36.17 -2.95 -13.80
N ILE A 112 -37.29 -2.31 -13.66
CA ILE A 112 -37.44 -1.06 -12.93
C ILE A 112 -38.51 -1.22 -11.86
N TYR A 113 -38.12 -0.94 -10.62
CA TYR A 113 -39.07 -0.75 -9.53
C TYR A 113 -39.29 0.74 -9.33
N LYS A 114 -40.45 1.23 -9.66
CA LYS A 114 -40.84 2.62 -9.37
C LYS A 114 -41.53 2.64 -8.01
N MET A 115 -40.95 3.34 -7.05
CA MET A 115 -41.51 3.51 -5.71
C MET A 115 -42.29 4.83 -5.64
N THR A 116 -43.49 4.79 -5.10
CA THR A 116 -44.23 5.96 -4.66
C THR A 116 -43.95 6.19 -3.16
N ASN A 117 -44.54 7.20 -2.55
CA ASN A 117 -44.33 7.54 -1.12
C ASN A 117 -44.68 6.40 -0.12
N SER A 118 -45.27 5.31 -0.60
CA SER A 118 -45.56 4.09 0.16
C SER A 118 -44.88 2.89 -0.55
N TYR A 119 -44.20 2.04 0.19
CA TYR A 119 -43.58 0.81 -0.32
C TYR A 119 -44.57 -0.19 -0.94
N GLU A 120 -45.84 0.02 -0.71
CA GLU A 120 -46.94 -0.85 -1.20
C GLU A 120 -47.41 -0.50 -2.62
N ASP A 121 -47.07 0.68 -3.14
CA ASP A 121 -47.55 1.19 -4.44
C ASP A 121 -46.44 1.16 -5.51
N ALA A 122 -45.67 0.08 -5.54
CA ALA A 122 -44.59 -0.08 -6.51
C ALA A 122 -45.15 -0.47 -7.90
N ALA A 123 -44.76 0.26 -8.92
CA ALA A 123 -44.88 -0.19 -10.29
C ALA A 123 -43.64 -0.95 -10.72
N ILE A 124 -43.81 -2.09 -11.41
CA ILE A 124 -42.74 -2.89 -11.96
C ILE A 124 -42.78 -2.77 -13.48
N ILE A 125 -41.65 -2.40 -14.07
CA ILE A 125 -41.50 -2.28 -15.52
C ILE A 125 -40.43 -3.26 -15.97
N LEU A 126 -40.77 -4.11 -16.92
CA LEU A 126 -39.84 -5.03 -17.55
C LEU A 126 -39.69 -4.60 -19.01
N ALA A 127 -38.48 -4.52 -19.53
CA ALA A 127 -38.21 -4.18 -20.92
C ALA A 127 -37.00 -4.96 -21.45
N ASP A 128 -37.11 -5.36 -22.73
CA ASP A 128 -36.03 -6.10 -23.39
C ASP A 128 -34.80 -5.22 -23.60
N SER A 129 -35.02 -3.95 -23.94
CA SER A 129 -33.96 -2.98 -24.12
C SER A 129 -34.41 -1.55 -23.79
N GLY A 130 -33.46 -0.69 -23.50
CA GLY A 130 -33.72 0.70 -23.23
C GLY A 130 -32.50 1.58 -23.44
N MET A 131 -32.72 2.88 -23.36
CA MET A 131 -31.71 3.90 -23.43
C MET A 131 -32.06 5.04 -22.47
N LEU A 132 -31.15 5.35 -21.57
CA LEU A 132 -31.27 6.46 -20.66
C LEU A 132 -30.55 7.66 -21.24
N GLN A 133 -31.21 8.79 -21.32
CA GLN A 133 -30.66 10.03 -21.86
C GLN A 133 -31.05 11.21 -20.97
N SER A 134 -30.15 12.17 -20.81
CA SER A 134 -30.50 13.43 -20.15
C SER A 134 -31.20 14.34 -21.15
N THR A 135 -32.23 15.07 -20.69
CA THR A 135 -32.90 16.09 -21.51
C THR A 135 -31.96 17.27 -21.79
N ALA A 136 -32.25 18.03 -22.86
CA ALA A 136 -31.43 19.21 -23.21
C ALA A 136 -31.33 20.23 -22.07
N GLU A 137 -32.32 20.32 -21.22
CA GLU A 137 -32.40 21.19 -20.04
C GLU A 137 -31.69 20.61 -18.82
N LYS A 138 -31.27 19.34 -18.88
CA LYS A 138 -30.58 18.61 -17.80
C LYS A 138 -31.36 18.50 -16.47
N LYS A 139 -32.65 18.76 -16.50
CA LYS A 139 -33.54 18.67 -15.34
C LYS A 139 -34.28 17.33 -15.24
N HIS A 140 -34.28 16.57 -16.33
CA HIS A 140 -35.01 15.31 -16.40
C HIS A 140 -34.18 14.26 -17.11
N LEU A 141 -34.36 13.00 -16.74
CA LEU A 141 -33.87 11.85 -17.48
C LEU A 141 -34.98 11.26 -18.34
N LEU A 142 -34.66 11.05 -19.59
CA LEU A 142 -35.54 10.43 -20.57
C LEU A 142 -35.12 8.95 -20.67
N LEU A 143 -36.00 8.07 -20.23
CA LEU A 143 -35.80 6.63 -20.34
C LEU A 143 -36.68 6.12 -21.48
N ASN A 144 -36.06 5.78 -22.60
CA ASN A 144 -36.68 5.13 -23.73
C ASN A 144 -36.60 3.63 -23.56
N LEU A 145 -37.73 2.94 -23.54
CA LEU A 145 -37.83 1.49 -23.38
C LEU A 145 -38.47 0.89 -24.64
N TRP A 146 -37.96 -0.26 -25.06
CA TRP A 146 -38.44 -1.03 -26.19
C TRP A 146 -38.84 -2.43 -25.76
N SER A 147 -40.05 -2.86 -26.23
CA SER A 147 -40.61 -4.19 -26.01
C SER A 147 -40.65 -4.54 -24.50
N GLY A 148 -41.79 -4.30 -23.88
CA GLY A 148 -41.89 -4.51 -22.45
C GLY A 148 -43.30 -4.56 -21.88
N GLU A 149 -43.36 -4.75 -20.59
CA GLU A 149 -44.56 -4.82 -19.80
C GLU A 149 -44.47 -3.90 -18.57
N TRP A 150 -45.58 -3.24 -18.26
CA TRP A 150 -45.72 -2.39 -17.09
C TRP A 150 -46.77 -2.99 -16.17
N PHE A 151 -46.43 -3.23 -14.94
CA PHE A 151 -47.34 -3.71 -13.89
C PHE A 151 -47.43 -2.62 -12.83
N GLU A 152 -48.62 -2.21 -12.49
CA GLU A 152 -48.86 -1.15 -11.52
C GLU A 152 -50.06 -1.50 -10.62
N ASN A 153 -49.89 -1.37 -9.33
CA ASN A 153 -50.99 -1.46 -8.37
C ASN A 153 -51.78 -0.15 -8.36
N MET A 154 -53.07 -0.26 -8.68
CA MET A 154 -53.99 0.90 -8.68
C MET A 154 -54.65 1.03 -7.30
N ARG A 155 -53.92 1.32 -6.27
CA ARG A 155 -54.44 1.64 -4.95
C ARG A 155 -54.93 3.12 -4.97
N SER A 156 -56.23 3.35 -5.08
CA SER A 156 -56.78 4.67 -4.78
C SER A 156 -56.92 4.81 -3.26
N GLN A 157 -56.69 6.00 -2.71
CA GLN A 157 -56.89 6.30 -1.27
C GLN A 157 -58.28 5.98 -0.74
N GLU A 158 -59.26 5.84 -1.61
CA GLU A 158 -60.67 5.52 -1.27
C GLU A 158 -60.90 4.01 -1.03
N LEU A 159 -60.01 3.12 -1.44
CA LEU A 159 -60.16 1.67 -1.37
C LEU A 159 -59.31 1.01 -0.25
N ALA A 160 -58.89 1.74 0.73
CA ALA A 160 -57.99 1.29 1.81
C ALA A 160 -58.52 0.12 2.68
N GLY A 161 -59.71 -0.40 2.41
CA GLY A 161 -60.31 -1.53 3.11
C GLY A 161 -60.67 -2.75 2.26
N SER A 162 -60.32 -2.76 0.96
CA SER A 162 -60.65 -3.85 0.04
C SER A 162 -59.54 -4.91 0.01
N ALA A 163 -59.91 -6.19 0.21
CA ALA A 163 -58.99 -7.33 0.09
C ALA A 163 -58.53 -7.59 -1.37
N SER A 164 -59.12 -6.93 -2.35
CA SER A 164 -58.76 -7.03 -3.77
C SER A 164 -58.31 -5.68 -4.31
N VAL A 165 -57.04 -5.50 -4.53
CA VAL A 165 -56.49 -4.29 -5.17
C VAL A 165 -56.40 -4.51 -6.67
N PRO A 166 -57.08 -3.66 -7.52
CA PRO A 166 -56.93 -3.78 -8.95
C PRO A 166 -55.52 -3.45 -9.39
N TYR A 167 -54.99 -4.25 -10.29
CA TYR A 167 -53.69 -3.98 -10.91
C TYR A 167 -53.85 -3.71 -12.41
N ARG A 168 -53.01 -2.85 -12.94
CA ARG A 168 -52.92 -2.52 -14.37
C ARG A 168 -51.74 -3.28 -14.96
N ARG A 169 -51.97 -3.98 -16.07
CA ARG A 169 -50.94 -4.54 -16.93
C ARG A 169 -51.00 -3.88 -18.29
N GLU A 170 -49.89 -3.33 -18.73
CA GLU A 170 -49.77 -2.65 -20.03
C GLU A 170 -48.57 -3.25 -20.77
N SER A 171 -48.78 -3.75 -21.97
CA SER A 171 -47.71 -4.18 -22.86
C SER A 171 -47.42 -3.08 -23.87
N PHE A 172 -46.17 -2.78 -24.11
CA PHE A 172 -45.75 -1.70 -25.00
C PHE A 172 -44.61 -2.15 -25.93
N PHE A 173 -44.60 -1.63 -27.15
CA PHE A 173 -43.49 -1.78 -28.09
C PHE A 173 -42.44 -0.70 -27.88
N HIS A 174 -42.87 0.52 -27.57
CA HIS A 174 -42.01 1.65 -27.24
C HIS A 174 -42.68 2.51 -26.18
N LYS A 175 -41.93 2.84 -25.14
CA LYS A 175 -42.41 3.71 -24.06
C LYS A 175 -41.32 4.64 -23.63
N THR A 176 -41.65 5.92 -23.52
CA THR A 176 -40.76 6.94 -23.01
C THR A 176 -41.24 7.38 -21.64
N ILE A 177 -40.35 7.30 -20.66
CA ILE A 177 -40.61 7.70 -19.28
C ILE A 177 -39.72 8.90 -18.97
N LEU A 178 -40.35 9.98 -18.52
CA LEU A 178 -39.70 11.15 -18.00
C LEU A 178 -39.52 10.97 -16.48
N MET A 179 -38.31 11.06 -16.00
CA MET A 179 -37.98 10.99 -14.56
C MET A 179 -37.39 12.33 -14.14
N ASP A 180 -37.88 12.85 -13.01
CA ASP A 180 -37.31 14.07 -12.43
C ASP A 180 -35.87 13.79 -11.96
N PHE A 181 -34.95 14.56 -12.47
CA PHE A 181 -33.55 14.45 -12.14
C PHE A 181 -32.94 15.85 -12.13
N ASP A 182 -32.44 16.25 -10.98
CA ASP A 182 -31.76 17.53 -10.88
C ASP A 182 -30.33 17.39 -11.41
N GLY A 183 -30.16 17.62 -12.70
CA GLY A 183 -28.88 17.62 -13.40
C GLY A 183 -28.19 18.97 -13.43
N ASP A 184 -28.69 19.98 -12.74
CA ASP A 184 -28.03 21.27 -12.64
C ASP A 184 -26.70 21.10 -11.94
N PHE A 185 -25.65 21.63 -12.59
CA PHE A 185 -24.31 21.61 -12.05
C PHE A 185 -24.20 22.63 -10.91
N ASN A 186 -24.80 22.31 -9.80
CA ASN A 186 -24.45 22.91 -8.53
C ASN A 186 -23.31 22.08 -7.95
N LEU A 187 -22.17 22.73 -7.72
CA LEU A 187 -21.09 22.09 -6.94
C LEU A 187 -21.72 21.59 -5.64
N THR A 188 -21.81 20.28 -5.51
CA THR A 188 -22.38 19.62 -4.32
C THR A 188 -21.81 20.28 -3.08
N ASP A 189 -22.67 20.62 -2.16
CA ASP A 189 -22.24 21.29 -0.94
C ASP A 189 -21.12 20.50 -0.26
N ALA A 190 -19.98 21.16 -0.09
CA ALA A 190 -18.77 20.55 0.45
C ALA A 190 -18.89 20.16 1.92
N SER A 191 -20.03 20.41 2.55
CA SER A 191 -20.29 20.08 3.96
C SER A 191 -20.15 18.58 4.23
N GLY A 192 -20.63 17.73 3.31
CA GLY A 192 -20.47 16.28 3.38
C GLY A 192 -19.01 15.78 3.24
N LEU A 193 -18.13 16.57 2.61
CA LEU A 193 -16.72 16.24 2.48
C LEU A 193 -15.88 16.66 3.71
N SER A 194 -16.50 17.37 4.65
CA SER A 194 -15.83 17.85 5.86
C SER A 194 -15.35 16.74 6.80
N SER A 195 -15.84 15.51 6.64
CA SER A 195 -15.39 14.34 7.40
C SER A 195 -14.06 13.77 6.91
N ASN A 196 -13.63 14.07 5.68
CA ASN A 196 -12.42 13.48 5.11
C ASN A 196 -11.17 14.22 5.57
N ALA A 197 -10.27 13.54 6.29
CA ALA A 197 -9.03 14.11 6.83
C ALA A 197 -8.09 14.67 5.73
N ARG A 198 -8.12 14.12 4.51
CA ARG A 198 -7.26 14.54 3.39
C ARG A 198 -7.57 15.94 2.87
N THR A 199 -8.82 16.40 3.07
CA THR A 199 -9.27 17.72 2.61
C THR A 199 -9.03 18.81 3.65
N LYS A 200 -8.26 18.53 4.71
CA LYS A 200 -8.06 19.43 5.86
C LYS A 200 -6.61 19.85 6.01
N SER A 201 -6.41 21.08 6.47
CA SER A 201 -5.10 21.55 6.94
C SER A 201 -4.70 20.91 8.27
N LEU A 202 -3.43 20.96 8.63
CA LEU A 202 -2.91 20.42 9.88
C LEU A 202 -3.67 20.97 11.11
N GLU A 203 -3.95 22.26 11.12
CA GLU A 203 -4.68 22.93 12.19
C GLU A 203 -6.11 22.38 12.33
N ARG A 204 -6.82 22.21 11.21
CA ARG A 204 -8.17 21.63 11.21
C ARG A 204 -8.14 20.16 11.66
N ILE A 205 -7.17 19.36 11.18
CA ILE A 205 -6.99 17.98 11.61
C ILE A 205 -6.77 17.90 13.13
N SER A 206 -5.95 18.80 13.70
CA SER A 206 -5.70 18.81 15.14
C SER A 206 -6.95 19.16 15.93
N ARG A 207 -7.70 20.18 15.52
CA ARG A 207 -8.97 20.53 16.18
C ARG A 207 -10.00 19.40 16.11
N ASP A 208 -10.09 18.74 14.95
CA ASP A 208 -11.02 17.62 14.77
C ASP A 208 -10.62 16.42 15.62
N LEU A 209 -9.31 16.13 15.75
CA LEU A 209 -8.80 15.09 16.64
C LEU A 209 -9.14 15.38 18.10
N ASP A 210 -8.96 16.62 18.55
CA ASP A 210 -9.31 17.02 19.92
C ASP A 210 -10.82 16.86 20.16
N SER A 211 -11.65 17.28 19.19
CA SER A 211 -13.10 17.11 19.24
C SER A 211 -13.51 15.64 19.25
N LEU A 212 -12.97 14.84 18.35
CA LEU A 212 -13.27 13.41 18.24
C LEU A 212 -12.85 12.66 19.51
N ASN A 213 -11.65 12.90 20.03
CA ASN A 213 -11.19 12.29 21.28
C ASN A 213 -12.13 12.63 22.44
N ASN A 214 -12.51 13.90 22.60
CA ASN A 214 -13.44 14.31 23.66
C ASN A 214 -14.80 13.61 23.55
N VAL A 215 -15.33 13.48 22.33
CA VAL A 215 -16.62 12.81 22.10
C VAL A 215 -16.52 11.32 22.43
N TYR A 216 -15.49 10.63 21.92
CA TYR A 216 -15.34 9.18 22.12
C TYR A 216 -14.90 8.83 23.54
N ASP A 217 -14.10 9.67 24.21
CA ASP A 217 -13.78 9.51 25.64
C ASP A 217 -15.02 9.69 26.50
N SER A 218 -15.87 10.68 26.18
CA SER A 218 -17.15 10.87 26.86
C SER A 218 -18.08 9.66 26.67
N LEU A 219 -18.20 9.16 25.43
CA LEU A 219 -18.98 7.98 25.08
C LEU A 219 -18.46 6.72 25.79
N GLY A 220 -17.16 6.52 25.80
CA GLY A 220 -16.51 5.43 26.51
C GLY A 220 -16.78 5.45 28.02
N ASN A 221 -16.78 6.63 28.62
CA ASN A 221 -17.13 6.82 30.05
C ASN A 221 -18.60 6.47 30.31
N VAL A 222 -19.52 6.83 29.41
CA VAL A 222 -20.94 6.44 29.50
C VAL A 222 -21.06 4.93 29.42
N TYR A 223 -20.47 4.28 28.41
CA TYR A 223 -20.51 2.82 28.26
C TYR A 223 -19.89 2.09 29.43
N TYR A 224 -18.79 2.61 29.99
CA TYR A 224 -18.20 2.04 31.20
C TYR A 224 -19.14 2.11 32.41
N LYS A 225 -19.81 3.25 32.61
CA LYS A 225 -20.78 3.40 33.70
C LYS A 225 -21.97 2.48 33.52
N GLU A 226 -22.50 2.34 32.31
CA GLU A 226 -23.57 1.41 32.00
C GLU A 226 -23.16 -0.02 32.24
N ALA A 227 -22.01 -0.46 31.72
CA ALA A 227 -21.49 -1.82 31.96
C ALA A 227 -21.29 -2.13 33.44
N LYS A 228 -20.90 -1.14 34.23
CA LYS A 228 -20.78 -1.25 35.69
C LYS A 228 -22.15 -1.40 36.35
N SER A 229 -23.19 -0.70 35.88
CA SER A 229 -24.54 -0.78 36.44
C SER A 229 -25.20 -2.13 36.12
N PHE A 230 -24.96 -2.72 34.93
CA PHE A 230 -25.41 -4.07 34.58
C PHE A 230 -24.77 -5.15 35.44
N ARG A 231 -23.52 -5.01 35.81
CA ARG A 231 -22.76 -6.00 36.60
C ARG A 231 -23.20 -6.05 38.06
N TYR A 232 -23.73 -4.93 38.57
CA TYR A 232 -24.21 -4.80 39.94
C TYR A 232 -25.53 -4.03 39.94
N PRO A 233 -26.67 -4.70 39.56
CA PRO A 233 -27.97 -4.05 39.67
C PRO A 233 -28.25 -3.86 41.16
N SER A 234 -27.87 -2.70 41.66
CA SER A 234 -28.25 -2.31 43.00
C SER A 234 -29.51 -1.48 42.90
N PRO A 235 -30.59 -1.83 43.60
CA PRO A 235 -31.73 -0.94 43.73
C PRO A 235 -31.29 0.40 44.26
N GLU A 236 -31.94 1.48 43.86
CA GLU A 236 -31.68 2.82 44.39
C GLU A 236 -32.02 2.87 45.88
N LEU A 237 -31.08 2.45 46.67
CA LEU A 237 -31.18 2.48 48.13
C LEU A 237 -30.74 3.87 48.64
N SER A 238 -31.48 4.37 49.62
CA SER A 238 -31.08 5.57 50.34
C SER A 238 -29.73 5.36 51.06
N LYS A 239 -29.02 6.46 51.40
CA LYS A 239 -27.72 6.35 52.09
C LYS A 239 -27.77 5.48 53.36
N ASN A 240 -28.88 5.55 54.11
CA ASN A 240 -29.09 4.76 55.34
C ASN A 240 -29.32 3.27 55.04
N GLU A 241 -30.05 2.96 53.99
CA GLU A 241 -30.27 1.56 53.55
C GLU A 241 -29.01 0.94 52.97
N LYS A 242 -28.18 1.72 52.22
CA LYS A 242 -26.86 1.28 51.77
C LYS A 242 -25.94 0.89 52.92
N SER A 243 -25.92 1.72 53.99
CA SER A 243 -25.09 1.40 55.17
C SER A 243 -25.56 0.18 55.95
N LYS A 244 -26.89 0.00 56.08
CA LYS A 244 -27.49 -1.18 56.72
C LYS A 244 -27.26 -2.42 55.88
N SER A 245 -27.49 -2.40 54.59
CA SER A 245 -27.25 -3.54 53.67
C SER A 245 -25.79 -3.95 53.61
N ALA A 246 -24.85 -2.97 53.60
CA ALA A 246 -23.41 -3.26 53.68
C ALA A 246 -23.01 -3.88 55.02
N GLY A 247 -23.67 -3.48 56.12
CA GLY A 247 -23.48 -4.10 57.44
C GLY A 247 -23.98 -5.52 57.52
N LEU A 248 -25.12 -5.82 56.90
CA LEU A 248 -25.69 -7.17 56.80
C LEU A 248 -24.84 -8.07 55.87
N ALA A 249 -24.42 -7.58 54.74
CA ALA A 249 -23.58 -8.31 53.78
C ALA A 249 -22.20 -8.70 54.32
N ARG A 250 -21.70 -7.97 55.33
CA ARG A 250 -20.47 -8.35 56.07
C ARG A 250 -20.69 -9.45 57.12
N LYS A 251 -21.91 -9.60 57.62
CA LYS A 251 -22.25 -10.58 58.67
C LYS A 251 -22.71 -11.91 58.10
N GLU A 252 -23.32 -11.92 56.93
CA GLU A 252 -23.84 -13.13 56.29
C GLU A 252 -23.04 -13.43 55.00
N SER A 253 -22.34 -14.53 54.97
CA SER A 253 -21.74 -15.04 53.72
C SER A 253 -22.81 -15.83 52.96
N TYR A 254 -23.40 -15.22 51.92
CA TYR A 254 -24.33 -15.88 51.04
C TYR A 254 -23.55 -16.62 49.92
N ASN A 255 -23.65 -17.95 49.95
CA ASN A 255 -23.05 -18.77 48.90
C ASN A 255 -24.09 -19.06 47.81
N VAL A 256 -23.90 -18.46 46.62
CA VAL A 256 -24.81 -18.59 45.46
C VAL A 256 -24.92 -20.03 45.00
N ASP A 257 -23.82 -20.80 45.01
CA ASP A 257 -23.80 -22.19 44.55
C ASP A 257 -24.64 -23.08 45.42
N THR A 258 -24.55 -22.94 46.75
CA THR A 258 -25.37 -23.71 47.69
C THR A 258 -26.84 -23.33 47.61
N ALA A 259 -27.17 -22.07 47.39
CA ALA A 259 -28.54 -21.63 47.16
C ALA A 259 -29.11 -22.18 45.83
N PHE A 260 -28.35 -22.17 44.78
CA PHE A 260 -28.75 -22.74 43.48
C PHE A 260 -28.98 -24.23 43.53
N VAL A 261 -28.10 -24.98 44.22
CA VAL A 261 -28.26 -26.46 44.41
C VAL A 261 -29.55 -26.81 45.14
N LYS A 262 -30.02 -25.98 46.08
CA LYS A 262 -31.25 -26.18 46.85
C LYS A 262 -32.56 -25.86 46.12
N LEU A 263 -32.49 -25.18 44.94
CA LEU A 263 -33.68 -24.85 44.15
C LEU A 263 -34.32 -26.10 43.53
N LYS A 264 -35.63 -26.05 43.30
CA LYS A 264 -36.36 -27.07 42.54
C LYS A 264 -35.90 -27.12 41.09
N ALA A 265 -36.14 -28.22 40.40
CA ALA A 265 -35.66 -28.40 39.01
C ALA A 265 -36.23 -27.34 38.03
N GLU A 266 -37.48 -26.95 38.21
CA GLU A 266 -38.16 -25.90 37.42
C GLU A 266 -37.51 -24.53 37.65
N ASP A 267 -37.33 -24.16 38.93
CA ASP A 267 -36.71 -22.87 39.31
C ASP A 267 -35.25 -22.75 38.79
N LYS A 268 -34.50 -23.88 38.84
CA LYS A 268 -33.14 -23.95 38.25
C LYS A 268 -33.16 -23.70 36.77
N ARG A 269 -34.09 -24.32 36.05
CA ARG A 269 -34.25 -24.15 34.59
C ARG A 269 -34.60 -22.72 34.24
N ASP A 270 -35.52 -22.11 34.97
CA ASP A 270 -35.94 -20.75 34.79
C ASP A 270 -34.82 -19.75 35.09
N ALA A 271 -34.06 -19.97 36.18
CA ALA A 271 -32.90 -19.16 36.49
C ALA A 271 -31.82 -19.24 35.42
N LEU A 272 -31.53 -20.42 34.86
CA LEU A 272 -30.59 -20.62 33.77
C LEU A 272 -31.06 -19.98 32.47
N ASN A 273 -32.37 -20.10 32.14
CA ASN A 273 -32.94 -19.49 30.97
C ASN A 273 -32.87 -17.94 31.03
N ARG A 274 -33.22 -17.36 32.19
CA ARG A 274 -33.08 -15.91 32.42
C ARG A 274 -31.64 -15.46 32.31
N ALA A 275 -30.72 -16.15 33.00
CA ALA A 275 -29.30 -15.83 32.93
C ALA A 275 -28.74 -15.93 31.49
N SER A 276 -29.15 -16.96 30.73
CA SER A 276 -28.78 -17.11 29.33
C SER A 276 -29.34 -15.98 28.44
N SER A 277 -30.60 -15.57 28.69
CA SER A 277 -31.22 -14.45 27.98
C SER A 277 -30.49 -13.14 28.29
N ASP A 278 -30.22 -12.86 29.57
CA ASP A 278 -29.53 -11.64 30.00
C ASP A 278 -28.09 -11.55 29.40
N VAL A 279 -27.37 -12.67 29.40
CA VAL A 279 -26.04 -12.74 28.81
C VAL A 279 -26.10 -12.48 27.31
N ARG A 280 -27.06 -13.07 26.60
CA ARG A 280 -27.23 -12.79 25.16
C ARG A 280 -27.51 -11.32 24.87
N GLN A 281 -28.39 -10.70 25.67
CA GLN A 281 -28.69 -9.27 25.55
C GLN A 281 -27.47 -8.42 25.82
N ILE A 282 -26.66 -8.71 26.82
CA ILE A 282 -25.43 -8.01 27.15
C ILE A 282 -24.40 -8.18 26.00
N VAL A 283 -24.27 -9.38 25.42
CA VAL A 283 -23.37 -9.61 24.29
C VAL A 283 -23.78 -8.77 23.09
N THR A 284 -25.07 -8.77 22.73
CA THR A 284 -25.59 -7.96 21.61
C THR A 284 -25.36 -6.46 21.83
N ASP A 285 -25.60 -5.97 23.05
CA ASP A 285 -25.35 -4.56 23.40
C ASP A 285 -23.85 -4.21 23.31
N LEU A 286 -22.98 -5.09 23.80
CA LEU A 286 -21.53 -4.92 23.72
C LEU A 286 -21.01 -4.95 22.27
N GLU A 287 -21.57 -5.84 21.44
CA GLU A 287 -21.23 -5.89 20.00
C GLU A 287 -21.62 -4.59 19.30
N PHE A 288 -22.82 -4.07 19.57
CA PHE A 288 -23.24 -2.77 19.03
C PHE A 288 -22.33 -1.63 19.49
N LYS A 289 -22.02 -1.56 20.79
CA LYS A 289 -21.11 -0.55 21.36
C LYS A 289 -19.69 -0.66 20.78
N ALA A 290 -19.21 -1.90 20.60
CA ALA A 290 -17.91 -2.17 19.96
C ALA A 290 -17.90 -1.71 18.50
N MET A 291 -18.99 -1.89 17.75
CA MET A 291 -19.10 -1.39 16.37
C MET A 291 -19.01 0.13 16.31
N VAL A 292 -19.78 0.83 17.14
CA VAL A 292 -19.79 2.30 17.21
C VAL A 292 -18.41 2.85 17.60
N THR A 293 -17.75 2.27 18.59
CA THR A 293 -16.41 2.70 19.01
C THR A 293 -15.36 2.36 17.97
N SER A 294 -15.47 1.21 17.28
CA SER A 294 -14.55 0.84 16.19
C SER A 294 -14.58 1.81 15.02
N ASP A 295 -15.74 2.33 14.67
CA ASP A 295 -15.86 3.33 13.59
C ASP A 295 -15.25 4.68 14.02
N GLY A 296 -15.44 5.06 15.26
CA GLY A 296 -14.74 6.21 15.86
C GLY A 296 -13.22 6.07 15.84
N ASP A 297 -12.72 4.94 16.26
CA ASP A 297 -11.28 4.64 16.22
C ASP A 297 -10.72 4.68 14.81
N LYS A 298 -11.45 4.16 13.81
CA LYS A 298 -11.06 4.26 12.40
C LYS A 298 -10.96 5.71 11.94
N LEU A 299 -11.93 6.54 12.33
CA LEU A 299 -11.97 7.95 11.97
C LEU A 299 -10.80 8.70 12.62
N ILE A 300 -10.54 8.48 13.90
CA ILE A 300 -9.40 9.05 14.63
C ILE A 300 -8.09 8.64 13.96
N ARG A 301 -7.88 7.33 13.71
CA ARG A 301 -6.67 6.84 13.02
C ARG A 301 -6.48 7.46 11.65
N GLN A 302 -7.53 7.67 10.87
CA GLN A 302 -7.42 8.34 9.58
C GLN A 302 -6.93 9.78 9.71
N HIS A 303 -7.42 10.54 10.69
CA HIS A 303 -6.96 11.89 10.94
C HIS A 303 -5.50 11.92 11.44
N GLU A 304 -5.12 11.02 12.32
CA GLU A 304 -3.73 10.88 12.77
C GLU A 304 -2.77 10.51 11.64
N ILE A 305 -3.16 9.55 10.78
CA ILE A 305 -2.37 9.15 9.61
C ILE A 305 -2.13 10.36 8.70
N GLU A 306 -3.15 11.13 8.39
CA GLU A 306 -3.01 12.31 7.53
C GLU A 306 -2.16 13.40 8.20
N ARG A 307 -2.28 13.61 9.52
CA ARG A 307 -1.43 14.51 10.28
C ARG A 307 0.05 14.17 10.13
N ILE A 308 0.40 12.89 10.36
CA ILE A 308 1.79 12.43 10.28
C ILE A 308 2.27 12.42 8.83
N SER A 309 1.41 12.06 7.86
CA SER A 309 1.75 11.99 6.44
C SER A 309 2.24 13.33 5.87
N LYS A 310 1.71 14.46 6.36
CA LYS A 310 2.17 15.79 5.96
C LYS A 310 3.65 16.04 6.30
N PHE A 311 4.09 15.53 7.44
CA PHE A 311 5.50 15.62 7.84
C PHE A 311 6.38 14.58 7.15
N THR A 312 5.93 13.33 7.10
CA THR A 312 6.75 12.25 6.55
C THR A 312 7.00 12.42 5.06
N LEU A 313 6.07 12.98 4.29
CA LEU A 313 6.26 13.22 2.86
C LEU A 313 7.24 14.38 2.60
N ALA A 314 7.16 15.46 3.39
CA ALA A 314 8.13 16.54 3.31
C ALA A 314 9.54 16.07 3.70
N LEU A 315 9.64 15.27 4.78
CA LEU A 315 10.89 14.69 5.24
C LEU A 315 11.48 13.71 4.21
N SER A 316 10.63 12.96 3.48
CA SER A 316 11.07 12.04 2.43
C SER A 316 11.87 12.77 1.33
N CYS A 317 11.53 14.01 1.00
CA CYS A 317 12.28 14.80 0.03
C CYS A 317 13.74 14.97 0.46
N LEU A 318 13.94 15.28 1.73
CA LEU A 318 15.29 15.45 2.31
C LEU A 318 16.03 14.10 2.40
N ILE A 319 15.36 13.06 2.86
CA ILE A 319 15.95 11.71 2.96
C ILE A 319 16.40 11.22 1.59
N PHE A 320 15.58 11.38 0.56
CA PHE A 320 15.93 10.95 -0.79
C PHE A 320 17.09 11.73 -1.39
N PHE A 321 17.24 13.01 -1.05
CA PHE A 321 18.44 13.74 -1.40
C PHE A 321 19.70 13.11 -0.76
N PHE A 322 19.65 12.81 0.54
CA PHE A 322 20.76 12.18 1.26
C PHE A 322 21.04 10.72 0.87
N ILE A 323 20.12 10.05 0.19
CA ILE A 323 20.36 8.76 -0.46
C ILE A 323 20.92 8.97 -1.87
N GLY A 324 20.31 9.82 -2.68
CA GLY A 324 20.61 10.00 -4.10
C GLY A 324 22.00 10.62 -4.34
N ALA A 325 22.32 11.70 -3.64
CA ALA A 325 23.58 12.40 -3.83
C ALA A 325 24.82 11.53 -3.49
N PRO A 326 24.90 10.87 -2.32
CA PRO A 326 26.00 9.97 -2.02
C PRO A 326 26.05 8.75 -2.93
N LEU A 327 24.90 8.17 -3.25
CA LEU A 327 24.82 7.00 -4.12
C LEU A 327 25.26 7.33 -5.54
N GLY A 328 24.88 8.52 -6.08
CA GLY A 328 25.38 9.03 -7.35
C GLY A 328 26.90 9.24 -7.36
N ALA A 329 27.44 9.78 -6.27
CA ALA A 329 28.89 9.95 -6.12
C ALA A 329 29.69 8.64 -6.11
N ILE A 330 29.07 7.55 -5.62
CA ILE A 330 29.67 6.21 -5.59
C ILE A 330 29.61 5.52 -6.97
N ILE A 331 28.50 5.71 -7.70
CA ILE A 331 28.26 5.09 -9.02
C ILE A 331 28.99 5.91 -10.09
N ARG A 332 30.26 5.58 -10.34
CA ARG A 332 31.12 6.32 -11.29
C ARG A 332 31.03 5.83 -12.73
N LYS A 333 30.36 4.74 -13.03
CA LYS A 333 30.28 4.13 -14.38
C LYS A 333 28.87 3.69 -14.70
N GLY A 334 28.42 3.96 -15.93
CA GLY A 334 27.16 3.40 -16.43
C GLY A 334 26.22 4.36 -17.13
N GLY A 335 26.66 5.57 -17.41
CA GLY A 335 25.84 6.59 -18.12
C GLY A 335 24.53 6.91 -17.38
N LEU A 336 23.56 7.50 -18.08
CA LEU A 336 22.27 7.92 -17.51
C LEU A 336 21.34 6.75 -17.14
N GLY A 337 21.58 5.53 -17.63
CA GLY A 337 20.69 4.40 -17.41
C GLY A 337 20.71 3.84 -15.98
N ILE A 338 21.90 3.73 -15.37
CA ILE A 338 22.03 3.18 -14.01
C ILE A 338 21.36 4.06 -12.96
N PRO A 339 21.52 5.39 -12.95
CA PRO A 339 20.80 6.28 -12.04
C PRO A 339 19.29 6.10 -12.08
N ILE A 340 18.69 5.93 -13.25
CA ILE A 340 17.25 5.73 -13.40
C ILE A 340 16.82 4.42 -12.74
N ILE A 341 17.50 3.31 -13.05
CA ILE A 341 17.17 1.99 -12.50
C ILE A 341 17.27 1.98 -10.97
N VAL A 342 18.37 2.55 -10.45
CA VAL A 342 18.61 2.63 -9.00
C VAL A 342 17.57 3.50 -8.31
N SER A 343 17.21 4.65 -8.90
CA SER A 343 16.20 5.54 -8.33
C SER A 343 14.83 4.87 -8.24
N VAL A 344 14.44 4.15 -9.29
CA VAL A 344 13.17 3.38 -9.30
C VAL A 344 13.19 2.27 -8.24
N PHE A 345 14.32 1.56 -8.11
CA PHE A 345 14.45 0.50 -7.12
C PHE A 345 14.33 1.02 -5.68
N VAL A 346 15.04 2.10 -5.34
CA VAL A 346 14.95 2.75 -4.01
C VAL A 346 13.54 3.26 -3.75
N PHE A 347 12.90 3.85 -4.79
CA PHE A 347 11.52 4.33 -4.67
C PHE A 347 10.52 3.19 -4.45
N ILE A 348 10.70 2.04 -5.11
CA ILE A 348 9.84 0.85 -4.89
C ILE A 348 9.94 0.38 -3.43
N ILE A 349 11.15 0.32 -2.87
CA ILE A 349 11.34 -0.05 -1.46
C ILE A 349 10.58 0.93 -0.55
N TYR A 350 10.76 2.23 -0.76
CA TYR A 350 10.03 3.26 -0.02
C TYR A 350 8.51 3.07 -0.13
N TYR A 351 8.01 2.89 -1.35
CA TYR A 351 6.57 2.75 -1.60
C TYR A 351 5.97 1.52 -0.90
N ILE A 352 6.69 0.40 -0.93
CA ILE A 352 6.27 -0.83 -0.22
C ILE A 352 6.22 -0.57 1.28
N LEU A 353 7.24 0.05 1.86
CA LEU A 353 7.30 0.35 3.29
C LEU A 353 6.20 1.33 3.73
N ASP A 354 6.02 2.42 2.99
CA ASP A 354 5.02 3.45 3.31
C ASP A 354 3.59 2.91 3.16
N ASN A 355 3.31 2.16 2.07
CA ASN A 355 1.98 1.59 1.82
C ASN A 355 1.64 0.47 2.81
N THR A 356 2.61 -0.39 3.17
CA THR A 356 2.42 -1.43 4.19
C THR A 356 2.15 -0.79 5.55
N GLY A 357 2.96 0.19 5.94
CA GLY A 357 2.77 0.94 7.18
C GLY A 357 1.42 1.66 7.23
N TYR A 358 1.01 2.29 6.14
CA TYR A 358 -0.31 2.92 6.00
C TYR A 358 -1.45 1.92 6.19
N ARG A 359 -1.41 0.77 5.51
CA ARG A 359 -2.46 -0.26 5.59
C ARG A 359 -2.58 -0.85 6.99
N MET A 360 -1.45 -1.17 7.63
CA MET A 360 -1.42 -1.74 8.98
C MET A 360 -1.89 -0.74 10.04
N ALA A 361 -1.51 0.52 9.93
CA ALA A 361 -1.98 1.59 10.81
C ALA A 361 -3.48 1.85 10.62
N ARG A 362 -3.97 1.91 9.38
CA ARG A 362 -5.39 2.12 9.09
C ARG A 362 -6.25 0.97 9.60
N GLY A 363 -5.76 -0.27 9.48
CA GLY A 363 -6.42 -1.46 10.00
C GLY A 363 -6.41 -1.59 11.53
N GLY A 364 -5.65 -0.74 12.23
CA GLY A 364 -5.52 -0.78 13.69
C GLY A 364 -4.58 -1.86 14.23
N MET A 365 -3.87 -2.59 13.35
CA MET A 365 -2.90 -3.60 13.76
C MET A 365 -1.62 -2.98 14.33
N TRP A 366 -1.23 -1.81 13.80
CA TRP A 366 -0.07 -1.05 14.25
C TRP A 366 -0.50 0.32 14.73
N THR A 367 0.25 0.88 15.69
CA THR A 367 0.07 2.28 16.06
C THR A 367 0.39 3.18 14.86
N VAL A 368 -0.30 4.30 14.74
CA VAL A 368 -0.15 5.21 13.61
C VAL A 368 1.28 5.74 13.48
N TRP A 369 1.94 6.03 14.60
CA TRP A 369 3.33 6.47 14.66
C TRP A 369 4.29 5.42 14.10
N PHE A 370 4.12 4.16 14.48
CA PHE A 370 4.96 3.07 13.97
C PHE A 370 4.70 2.83 12.48
N GLY A 371 3.42 2.78 12.05
CA GLY A 371 3.06 2.54 10.67
C GLY A 371 3.59 3.62 9.72
N LYS A 372 3.38 4.89 10.02
CA LYS A 372 3.88 6.01 9.18
C LYS A 372 5.35 6.33 9.41
N GLY A 373 5.89 5.94 10.56
CA GLY A 373 7.32 6.06 10.88
C GLY A 373 8.20 4.97 10.25
N LEU A 374 7.62 3.87 9.75
CA LEU A 374 8.38 2.73 9.22
C LEU A 374 9.29 3.13 8.04
N SER A 375 8.76 3.87 7.07
CA SER A 375 9.54 4.29 5.90
C SER A 375 10.70 5.21 6.26
N PRO A 376 10.56 6.30 7.06
CA PRO A 376 11.71 7.08 7.48
C PRO A 376 12.64 6.32 8.42
N ALA A 377 12.13 5.43 9.28
CA ALA A 377 12.96 4.63 10.18
C ALA A 377 13.94 3.70 9.45
N VAL A 378 13.59 3.21 8.27
CA VAL A 378 14.47 2.39 7.43
C VAL A 378 15.37 3.26 6.54
N LEU A 379 14.80 4.33 5.98
CA LEU A 379 15.51 5.14 4.98
C LEU A 379 16.52 6.11 5.60
N ILE A 380 16.30 6.62 6.82
CA ILE A 380 17.26 7.51 7.50
C ILE A 380 18.58 6.77 7.79
N PRO A 381 18.61 5.59 8.41
CA PRO A 381 19.84 4.82 8.56
C PRO A 381 20.53 4.50 7.23
N THR A 382 19.75 4.19 6.19
CA THR A 382 20.25 3.94 4.83
C THR A 382 20.91 5.20 4.25
N ALA A 383 20.29 6.37 4.41
CA ALA A 383 20.86 7.65 3.98
C ALA A 383 22.16 7.98 4.71
N ILE A 384 22.21 7.77 6.02
CA ILE A 384 23.41 7.95 6.85
C ILE A 384 24.52 7.00 6.38
N PHE A 385 24.18 5.74 6.16
CA PHE A 385 25.12 4.72 5.68
C PHE A 385 25.75 5.10 4.34
N PHE A 386 24.95 5.50 3.36
CA PHE A 386 25.48 5.92 2.04
C PHE A 386 26.30 7.20 2.13
N THR A 387 25.87 8.17 2.94
CA THR A 387 26.61 9.41 3.15
C THR A 387 27.97 9.14 3.79
N TYR A 388 28.03 8.29 4.82
CA TYR A 388 29.27 7.89 5.47
C TYR A 388 30.22 7.16 4.52
N LYS A 389 29.69 6.22 3.72
CA LYS A 389 30.47 5.45 2.76
C LYS A 389 31.00 6.31 1.59
N ALA A 390 30.19 7.24 1.10
CA ALA A 390 30.59 8.16 0.03
C ALA A 390 31.69 9.13 0.49
N ASN A 391 31.67 9.55 1.76
CA ASN A 391 32.69 10.44 2.32
C ASN A 391 34.02 9.72 2.50
N ASN A 392 34.02 8.43 2.85
CA ASN A 392 35.23 7.65 3.14
C ASN A 392 35.80 6.91 1.94
N ASP A 393 35.45 7.31 0.70
CA ASP A 393 35.94 6.73 -0.59
C ASP A 393 35.94 5.18 -0.65
N SER A 394 35.08 4.54 0.13
CA SER A 394 35.02 3.08 0.14
C SER A 394 34.41 2.57 -1.17
N THR A 395 35.14 1.71 -1.86
CA THR A 395 34.78 1.01 -3.13
C THR A 395 33.67 -0.03 -2.95
N VAL A 396 32.73 0.19 -2.04
CA VAL A 396 31.67 -0.80 -1.66
C VAL A 396 30.72 -1.14 -2.80
N PHE A 397 30.55 -0.22 -3.76
CA PHE A 397 29.84 -0.50 -5.00
C PHE A 397 30.77 -0.69 -6.19
N ASN A 398 31.80 -1.52 -6.05
CA ASN A 398 32.40 -2.09 -7.22
C ASN A 398 31.37 -3.04 -7.82
N PHE A 399 30.63 -2.56 -8.84
CA PHE A 399 29.63 -3.36 -9.57
C PHE A 399 30.23 -4.67 -10.06
N ASP A 400 31.56 -4.69 -10.28
CA ASP A 400 32.31 -5.87 -10.62
C ASP A 400 32.38 -6.90 -9.47
N ILE A 401 32.41 -6.48 -8.21
CA ILE A 401 32.37 -7.41 -7.06
C ILE A 401 30.97 -8.00 -6.94
N TRP A 402 29.92 -7.19 -7.06
CA TRP A 402 28.52 -7.67 -7.07
C TRP A 402 28.25 -8.58 -8.27
N LYS A 403 28.69 -8.19 -9.45
CA LYS A 403 28.60 -9.01 -10.67
C LYS A 403 29.32 -10.35 -10.48
N ARG A 404 30.53 -10.36 -9.90
CA ARG A 404 31.29 -11.57 -9.56
C ARG A 404 30.54 -12.43 -8.54
N THR A 405 29.97 -11.82 -7.50
CA THR A 405 29.22 -12.54 -6.47
C THR A 405 27.93 -13.15 -7.04
N ILE A 406 27.16 -12.37 -7.81
CA ILE A 406 25.94 -12.86 -8.46
C ILE A 406 26.27 -13.93 -9.52
N MET A 407 27.32 -13.73 -10.35
CA MET A 407 27.74 -14.75 -11.31
C MET A 407 28.25 -16.03 -10.61
N LYS A 408 28.94 -15.93 -9.49
CA LYS A 408 29.30 -17.08 -8.66
C LYS A 408 28.06 -17.78 -8.11
N LEU A 409 27.06 -17.03 -7.65
CA LEU A 409 25.81 -17.58 -7.12
C LEU A 409 24.99 -18.28 -8.20
N LEU A 410 25.02 -17.77 -9.46
CA LEU A 410 24.37 -18.34 -10.64
C LEU A 410 25.22 -19.41 -11.34
N GLY A 411 26.41 -19.75 -10.84
CA GLY A 411 27.28 -20.74 -11.46
C GLY A 411 27.87 -20.33 -12.83
N LEU A 412 27.80 -19.03 -13.17
CA LEU A 412 28.30 -18.51 -14.45
C LEU A 412 29.80 -18.21 -14.35
N ARG A 413 30.59 -18.75 -15.28
CA ARG A 413 32.04 -18.49 -15.36
C ARG A 413 32.28 -17.05 -15.81
N LEU A 414 33.04 -16.30 -15.03
CA LEU A 414 33.55 -14.98 -15.42
C LEU A 414 34.60 -15.14 -16.53
N LYS A 415 34.37 -14.50 -17.68
CA LYS A 415 35.45 -14.31 -18.66
C LYS A 415 36.53 -13.47 -18.00
N ARG A 416 37.74 -14.02 -17.88
CA ARG A 416 38.93 -13.31 -17.40
C ARG A 416 39.33 -12.29 -18.47
N SER A 417 39.16 -11.01 -18.22
CA SER A 417 39.79 -9.97 -19.06
C SER A 417 41.23 -9.83 -18.57
N VAL A 418 42.12 -10.33 -19.34
CA VAL A 418 43.57 -10.10 -19.12
C VAL A 418 43.77 -8.60 -19.40
N MET A 419 44.08 -7.82 -18.36
CA MET A 419 44.64 -6.46 -18.57
C MET A 419 46.01 -6.67 -19.20
N GLY A 420 46.23 -6.06 -20.39
CA GLY A 420 47.52 -6.09 -21.04
C GLY A 420 48.59 -5.54 -20.11
N LYS A 421 49.46 -6.41 -19.55
CA LYS A 421 50.72 -5.99 -19.03
C LYS A 421 51.59 -5.50 -20.19
N GLU A 422 52.42 -4.50 -19.96
CA GLU A 422 53.47 -4.12 -20.91
C GLU A 422 54.31 -5.39 -21.17
N VAL A 423 54.22 -5.86 -22.42
CA VAL A 423 54.84 -7.10 -22.84
C VAL A 423 56.27 -6.75 -23.25
N ILE A 424 57.25 -7.19 -22.43
CA ILE A 424 58.63 -7.30 -22.89
C ILE A 424 58.62 -8.48 -23.86
N ILE A 425 58.70 -8.19 -25.17
CA ILE A 425 58.68 -9.20 -26.23
C ILE A 425 60.05 -9.91 -26.21
N THR A 426 60.10 -11.02 -25.51
CA THR A 426 61.20 -12.02 -25.67
C THR A 426 60.64 -13.16 -26.53
N ASP A 427 61.42 -13.65 -27.50
CA ASP A 427 61.03 -14.81 -28.29
C ASP A 427 60.88 -16.03 -27.36
N PRO A 428 59.72 -16.77 -27.42
CA PRO A 428 59.46 -17.89 -26.53
C PRO A 428 60.41 -19.05 -26.76
N ASP A 429 60.80 -19.72 -25.66
CA ASP A 429 61.59 -20.96 -25.72
C ASP A 429 60.67 -22.18 -25.92
N TYR A 430 60.34 -22.46 -27.20
CA TYR A 430 59.40 -23.54 -27.59
C TYR A 430 59.81 -24.93 -27.09
N ARG A 431 61.11 -25.18 -26.85
CA ARG A 431 61.54 -26.46 -26.34
C ARG A 431 61.22 -26.64 -24.88
N LYS A 432 61.48 -25.62 -24.09
CA LYS A 432 61.20 -25.57 -22.67
C LYS A 432 59.66 -25.57 -22.43
N ASP A 433 58.93 -24.80 -23.20
CA ASP A 433 57.47 -24.72 -23.10
C ASP A 433 56.81 -26.05 -23.45
N ARG A 434 57.29 -26.73 -24.45
CA ARG A 434 56.79 -28.06 -24.79
C ARG A 434 57.02 -29.08 -23.67
N GLU A 435 58.19 -29.10 -23.04
CA GLU A 435 58.51 -30.00 -21.93
C GLU A 435 57.62 -29.65 -20.72
N SER A 436 57.45 -28.34 -20.43
CA SER A 436 56.60 -27.86 -19.33
C SER A 436 55.11 -28.18 -19.57
N LEU A 437 54.62 -28.02 -20.80
CA LEU A 437 53.25 -28.40 -21.17
C LEU A 437 52.99 -29.90 -21.04
N ALA A 438 53.98 -30.74 -21.43
CA ALA A 438 53.85 -32.18 -21.28
C ALA A 438 53.79 -32.58 -19.79
N GLY A 439 54.64 -32.00 -18.94
CA GLY A 439 54.63 -32.24 -17.50
C GLY A 439 53.36 -31.80 -16.81
N ILE A 440 52.92 -30.59 -17.09
CA ILE A 440 51.63 -30.08 -16.57
C ILE A 440 50.43 -30.93 -17.04
N SER A 441 50.44 -31.39 -18.29
CA SER A 441 49.36 -32.24 -18.82
C SER A 441 49.21 -33.53 -18.03
N GLU A 442 50.38 -34.17 -17.67
CA GLU A 442 50.37 -35.35 -16.80
C GLU A 442 49.89 -35.06 -15.39
N GLU A 443 50.31 -33.96 -14.79
CA GLU A 443 49.84 -33.53 -13.47
C GLU A 443 48.36 -33.21 -13.46
N ILE A 444 47.81 -32.52 -14.47
CA ILE A 444 46.39 -32.22 -14.59
C ILE A 444 45.58 -33.51 -14.73
N VAL A 445 46.02 -34.47 -15.52
CA VAL A 445 45.37 -35.79 -15.67
C VAL A 445 45.39 -36.54 -14.34
N ALA A 446 46.49 -36.55 -13.62
CA ALA A 446 46.57 -37.17 -12.32
C ALA A 446 45.65 -36.49 -11.30
N TYR A 447 45.63 -35.19 -11.25
CA TYR A 447 44.72 -34.40 -10.42
C TYR A 447 43.24 -34.67 -10.77
N SER A 448 42.88 -34.68 -12.06
CA SER A 448 41.54 -34.97 -12.54
C SER A 448 41.02 -36.36 -12.14
N ARG A 449 41.93 -37.36 -12.09
CA ARG A 449 41.60 -38.72 -11.65
C ARG A 449 41.42 -38.78 -10.13
N ALA A 450 42.28 -38.09 -9.38
CA ALA A 450 42.25 -38.07 -7.90
C ALA A 450 40.97 -37.38 -7.39
N HIS A 451 40.56 -36.27 -8.00
CA HIS A 451 39.45 -35.45 -7.55
C HIS A 451 38.11 -35.69 -8.26
N LYS A 452 38.00 -36.73 -9.13
CA LYS A 452 36.77 -37.10 -9.84
C LYS A 452 36.02 -35.90 -10.45
N LEU A 453 36.71 -35.01 -11.15
CA LEU A 453 36.18 -33.75 -11.68
C LEU A 453 34.99 -33.93 -12.66
N LYS A 454 34.70 -35.15 -13.12
CA LYS A 454 33.54 -35.46 -13.95
C LYS A 454 32.24 -35.66 -13.18
N SER A 455 32.27 -35.72 -11.84
CA SER A 455 31.10 -35.84 -11.00
C SER A 455 30.70 -34.45 -10.44
N PRO A 456 29.39 -34.14 -10.36
CA PRO A 456 28.96 -32.85 -9.84
C PRO A 456 29.39 -32.67 -8.39
N PRO A 457 29.96 -31.50 -7.99
CA PRO A 457 30.40 -31.27 -6.64
C PRO A 457 29.20 -31.19 -5.67
N ASN A 458 29.44 -31.64 -4.43
CA ASN A 458 28.43 -31.51 -3.38
C ASN A 458 28.28 -30.04 -3.00
N VAL A 459 27.09 -29.49 -3.29
CA VAL A 459 26.75 -28.05 -3.09
C VAL A 459 27.02 -27.61 -1.65
N VAL A 460 26.72 -28.45 -0.66
CA VAL A 460 26.91 -28.14 0.76
C VAL A 460 28.40 -27.97 1.10
N ASN A 461 29.27 -28.83 0.56
CA ASN A 461 30.70 -28.73 0.80
C ASN A 461 31.33 -27.52 0.12
N VAL A 462 30.83 -27.13 -1.06
CA VAL A 462 31.32 -25.95 -1.78
C VAL A 462 30.93 -24.65 -1.08
N PHE A 463 29.73 -24.56 -0.48
CA PHE A 463 29.28 -23.35 0.18
C PHE A 463 29.71 -23.19 1.63
N PHE A 464 29.78 -24.29 2.40
CA PHE A 464 30.03 -24.22 3.85
C PHE A 464 31.44 -24.69 4.30
N ARG A 465 32.19 -25.38 3.44
CA ARG A 465 33.52 -25.90 3.73
C ARG A 465 34.53 -25.59 2.63
N TYR A 466 34.41 -24.41 2.01
CA TYR A 466 35.39 -24.01 1.00
C TYR A 466 36.79 -23.90 1.62
N GLN A 467 37.65 -24.83 1.27
CA GLN A 467 39.11 -24.71 1.46
C GLN A 467 39.73 -24.45 0.07
N PRO A 468 40.55 -23.39 -0.09
CA PRO A 468 41.22 -23.15 -1.35
C PRO A 468 42.15 -24.33 -1.64
N ASP A 469 41.98 -24.92 -2.80
CA ASP A 469 42.84 -26.00 -3.25
C ASP A 469 44.13 -25.40 -3.81
N ASN A 470 45.19 -25.47 -3.01
CA ASN A 470 46.50 -24.91 -3.34
C ASN A 470 47.14 -25.63 -4.55
N GLU A 471 46.77 -26.87 -4.83
CA GLU A 471 47.31 -27.64 -5.94
C GLU A 471 46.74 -27.16 -7.28
N ILE A 472 45.43 -26.88 -7.33
CA ILE A 472 44.80 -26.31 -8.51
C ILE A 472 45.26 -24.89 -8.79
N LEU A 473 45.57 -24.11 -7.74
CA LEU A 473 46.14 -22.76 -7.89
C LEU A 473 47.53 -22.85 -8.50
N ARG A 474 48.38 -23.72 -7.98
CA ARG A 474 49.76 -23.96 -8.52
C ARG A 474 49.70 -24.37 -10.00
N LEU A 475 48.87 -25.37 -10.35
CA LEU A 475 48.72 -25.83 -11.74
C LEU A 475 48.23 -24.71 -12.66
N SER A 476 47.32 -23.88 -12.15
CA SER A 476 46.79 -22.71 -12.91
C SER A 476 47.89 -21.66 -13.14
N GLU A 477 48.70 -21.36 -12.13
CA GLU A 477 49.78 -20.37 -12.24
C GLU A 477 50.88 -20.82 -13.21
N VAL A 478 51.29 -22.10 -13.15
CA VAL A 478 52.32 -22.64 -14.07
C VAL A 478 51.80 -22.68 -15.50
N LEU A 479 50.50 -23.07 -15.72
CA LEU A 479 49.88 -23.02 -17.05
C LEU A 479 49.81 -21.59 -17.58
N GLU A 480 49.45 -20.62 -16.71
CA GLU A 480 49.36 -19.20 -17.07
C GLU A 480 50.74 -18.65 -17.50
N THR A 481 51.79 -19.04 -16.80
CA THR A 481 53.16 -18.62 -17.13
C THR A 481 53.58 -19.13 -18.53
N ILE A 482 53.26 -20.39 -18.86
CA ILE A 482 53.56 -20.97 -20.18
C ILE A 482 52.73 -20.30 -21.29
N ILE A 483 51.48 -19.99 -21.01
CA ILE A 483 50.62 -19.29 -21.96
C ILE A 483 51.09 -17.84 -22.18
N GLU A 484 51.58 -17.16 -21.13
CA GLU A 484 52.17 -15.82 -21.23
C GLU A 484 53.45 -15.83 -22.09
N ASP A 485 54.27 -16.85 -21.97
CA ASP A 485 55.49 -16.98 -22.81
C ASP A 485 55.12 -17.29 -24.28
N LEU A 486 54.21 -18.23 -24.52
CA LEU A 486 53.73 -18.58 -25.84
C LEU A 486 52.95 -17.47 -26.51
N ALA A 487 52.30 -16.56 -25.76
CA ALA A 487 51.60 -15.38 -26.31
C ALA A 487 52.54 -14.38 -27.00
N ASN A 488 53.87 -14.47 -26.71
CA ASN A 488 54.87 -13.64 -27.38
C ASN A 488 55.32 -14.21 -28.74
N THR A 489 54.77 -15.36 -29.16
CA THR A 489 55.12 -16.00 -30.47
C THR A 489 54.67 -15.17 -31.65
N ARG A 490 55.45 -15.26 -32.74
CA ARG A 490 55.07 -14.73 -34.04
C ARG A 490 54.42 -15.77 -34.97
N ASP A 491 54.38 -17.03 -34.50
CA ASP A 491 53.76 -18.12 -35.27
C ASP A 491 52.25 -18.08 -35.20
N LYS A 492 51.63 -17.93 -36.37
CA LYS A 492 50.13 -17.86 -36.50
C LYS A 492 49.42 -19.13 -36.04
N HIS A 493 50.07 -20.29 -36.14
CA HIS A 493 49.48 -21.55 -35.73
C HIS A 493 49.39 -21.69 -34.23
N ILE A 494 50.38 -21.18 -33.49
CA ILE A 494 50.38 -21.15 -32.02
C ILE A 494 49.43 -20.08 -31.48
N ILE A 495 49.32 -18.93 -32.17
CA ILE A 495 48.37 -17.86 -31.75
C ILE A 495 46.92 -18.33 -31.97
N SER A 496 46.63 -19.18 -32.91
CA SER A 496 45.26 -19.69 -33.22
C SER A 496 44.87 -20.90 -32.38
N ALA A 497 45.77 -21.58 -31.72
CA ALA A 497 45.53 -22.68 -30.79
C ALA A 497 45.25 -22.22 -29.37
#